data_b165d76e87b72026f38bd92856fc3560
#
_entry.id   b165d76e87b72026f38bd92856fc3560
#
_cell.length_a   1.000
_cell.length_b   1.000
_cell.length_c   1.000
_cell.angle_alpha   90.00
_cell.angle_beta   90.00
_cell.angle_gamma   90.00
#
_symmetry.space_group_name_H-M   'P 1'
#
loop_
_entity.id
_entity.type
_entity.pdbx_description
1 polymer ?
#
loop_
_entity_poly.entity_id
_entity_poly.type
_entity_poly.pdbx_seq_one_letter_code
_entity_poly.pdbx_strand_id
1 'polypeptide(L)'
;ICLGSLALVFSPWGSVPAPYLDLGLPGPLVPLRAIAVVAVGYLPLLTLSPETRIPDVSSPRSAWLLQSLAPTVLTVIAAAAAAAGAAIAGVDALAAVRNLLLGTATAAALYRVMGPLSFVPPVLGALLCAALREQHAWWAITNQQGTLAACLVALVLAAMSLLVVALRPT
;
A
#
# COMPACT_ATOMS: atom_id res chain seq x y z
N ILE A 1 -4.82 0.96 13.96
CA ILE A 1 -5.35 1.70 12.79
C ILE A 1 -5.23 0.83 11.52
N CYS A 2 -4.04 0.33 11.16
CA CYS A 2 -3.82 -0.43 9.92
C CYS A 2 -4.75 -1.65 9.76
N LEU A 3 -4.88 -2.49 10.81
CA LEU A 3 -5.77 -3.66 10.78
C LEU A 3 -7.26 -3.27 10.69
N GLY A 4 -7.66 -2.22 11.37
CA GLY A 4 -9.03 -1.72 11.28
C GLY A 4 -9.37 -1.17 9.88
N SER A 5 -8.43 -0.46 9.25
CA SER A 5 -8.59 0.01 7.87
C SER A 5 -8.71 -1.14 6.88
N LEU A 6 -7.91 -2.21 7.04
CA LEU A 6 -8.01 -3.40 6.18
C LEU A 6 -9.32 -4.14 6.39
N ALA A 7 -9.82 -4.26 7.63
CA ALA A 7 -11.12 -4.85 7.89
C ALA A 7 -12.25 -4.10 7.18
N LEU A 8 -12.20 -2.76 7.15
CA LEU A 8 -13.16 -1.94 6.39
C LEU A 8 -13.03 -2.16 4.88
N VAL A 9 -11.81 -2.21 4.35
CA VAL A 9 -11.54 -2.42 2.91
C VAL A 9 -12.11 -3.75 2.41
N PHE A 10 -11.98 -4.81 3.21
CA PHE A 10 -12.51 -6.14 2.84
C PHE A 10 -13.94 -6.40 3.34
N SER A 11 -14.59 -5.43 3.93
CA SER A 11 -16.02 -5.47 4.23
C SER A 11 -16.86 -5.41 2.94
N PRO A 12 -18.18 -5.68 3.00
CA PRO A 12 -19.07 -5.52 1.85
C PRO A 12 -19.00 -4.13 1.18
N TRP A 13 -18.69 -3.09 1.94
CA TRP A 13 -18.50 -1.72 1.41
C TRP A 13 -17.36 -1.60 0.42
N GLY A 14 -16.29 -2.36 0.61
CA GLY A 14 -15.15 -2.38 -0.32
C GLY A 14 -15.48 -2.99 -1.69
N SER A 15 -16.56 -3.76 -1.80
CA SER A 15 -17.02 -4.33 -3.07
C SER A 15 -17.84 -3.36 -3.91
N VAL A 16 -18.27 -2.24 -3.34
CA VAL A 16 -19.02 -1.22 -4.06
C VAL A 16 -18.19 -0.70 -5.23
N PRO A 17 -18.73 -0.65 -6.45
CA PRO A 17 -18.04 -0.03 -7.57
C PRO A 17 -17.76 1.44 -7.25
N ALA A 18 -16.63 1.95 -7.71
CA ALA A 18 -16.31 3.35 -7.58
C ALA A 18 -17.07 4.16 -8.66
N PRO A 19 -18.30 4.63 -8.39
CA PRO A 19 -19.20 5.19 -9.41
C PRO A 19 -18.68 6.48 -10.02
N TYR A 20 -17.86 7.20 -9.29
CA TYR A 20 -17.31 8.49 -9.71
C TYR A 20 -16.19 8.38 -10.76
N LEU A 21 -15.76 7.16 -11.05
CA LEU A 21 -14.70 6.88 -12.03
C LEU A 21 -15.25 6.27 -13.33
N ASP A 22 -16.57 6.29 -13.51
CA ASP A 22 -17.17 5.82 -14.76
C ASP A 22 -17.08 6.91 -15.83
N LEU A 23 -16.03 6.81 -16.65
CA LEU A 23 -15.84 7.68 -17.83
C LEU A 23 -16.55 7.11 -19.08
N GLY A 24 -17.46 6.16 -18.92
CA GLY A 24 -18.12 5.50 -20.05
C GLY A 24 -17.22 4.61 -20.90
N LEU A 25 -16.02 4.30 -20.41
CA LEU A 25 -15.08 3.42 -21.09
C LEU A 25 -15.53 1.94 -20.96
N PRO A 26 -15.29 1.10 -21.97
CA PRO A 26 -15.62 -0.31 -21.91
C PRO A 26 -14.77 -1.02 -20.84
N GLY A 27 -15.38 -1.97 -20.11
CA GLY A 27 -14.72 -2.77 -19.10
C GLY A 27 -15.48 -2.82 -17.76
N PRO A 28 -15.16 -3.77 -16.88
CA PRO A 28 -15.80 -3.89 -15.58
C PRO A 28 -15.46 -2.72 -14.67
N LEU A 29 -16.40 -2.33 -13.80
CA LEU A 29 -16.19 -1.30 -12.80
C LEU A 29 -15.16 -1.77 -11.76
N VAL A 30 -14.27 -0.87 -11.38
CA VAL A 30 -13.21 -1.15 -10.41
C VAL A 30 -13.79 -1.06 -9.00
N PRO A 31 -13.66 -2.10 -8.17
CA PRO A 31 -14.15 -2.05 -6.80
C PRO A 31 -13.31 -1.09 -5.97
N LEU A 32 -13.98 -0.36 -5.06
CA LEU A 32 -13.35 0.64 -4.18
C LEU A 32 -12.17 0.05 -3.37
N ARG A 33 -12.27 -1.24 -2.99
CA ARG A 33 -11.21 -1.95 -2.26
C ARG A 33 -9.86 -1.97 -2.99
N ALA A 34 -9.86 -2.03 -4.32
CA ALA A 34 -8.61 -2.06 -5.10
C ALA A 34 -7.81 -0.77 -4.92
N ILE A 35 -8.49 0.37 -4.81
CA ILE A 35 -7.89 1.68 -4.57
C ILE A 35 -7.53 1.83 -3.09
N ALA A 36 -8.44 1.43 -2.20
CA ALA A 36 -8.27 1.58 -0.77
C ALA A 36 -7.08 0.78 -0.22
N VAL A 37 -6.82 -0.41 -0.75
CA VAL A 37 -5.64 -1.22 -0.37
C VAL A 37 -4.33 -0.48 -0.67
N VAL A 38 -4.25 0.25 -1.78
CA VAL A 38 -3.06 1.08 -2.11
C VAL A 38 -2.86 2.19 -1.07
N ALA A 39 -3.95 2.84 -0.67
CA ALA A 39 -3.90 3.88 0.36
C ALA A 39 -3.45 3.32 1.74
N VAL A 40 -3.91 2.12 2.09
CA VAL A 40 -3.49 1.44 3.34
C VAL A 40 -1.99 1.14 3.33
N GLY A 41 -1.38 0.91 2.17
CA GLY A 41 0.06 0.70 2.02
C GLY A 41 0.93 1.87 2.50
N TYR A 42 0.35 3.07 2.66
CA TYR A 42 1.04 4.21 3.24
C TYR A 42 1.12 4.17 4.78
N LEU A 43 0.18 3.54 5.46
CA LEU A 43 0.08 3.58 6.93
C LEU A 43 1.35 3.17 7.67
N PRO A 44 2.13 2.15 7.22
CA PRO A 44 3.41 1.82 7.84
C PRO A 44 4.40 2.99 7.88
N LEU A 45 4.34 3.89 6.90
CA LEU A 45 5.26 5.04 6.80
C LEU A 45 4.95 6.16 7.80
N LEU A 46 3.73 6.18 8.38
CA LEU A 46 3.38 7.13 9.42
C LEU A 46 4.27 7.00 10.67
N THR A 47 4.88 5.84 10.87
CA THR A 47 5.85 5.64 11.97
C THR A 47 7.16 6.42 11.77
N LEU A 48 7.38 6.94 10.57
CA LEU A 48 8.55 7.75 10.23
C LEU A 48 8.31 9.24 10.50
N SER A 49 7.08 9.65 10.82
CA SER A 49 6.78 11.06 11.09
C SER A 49 7.50 11.53 12.35
N PRO A 50 7.99 12.78 12.38
CA PRO A 50 8.69 13.32 13.54
C PRO A 50 7.82 13.34 14.81
N GLU A 51 6.50 13.38 14.66
CA GLU A 51 5.54 13.37 15.77
C GLU A 51 5.46 12.02 16.48
N THR A 52 5.83 10.93 15.80
CA THR A 52 5.86 9.58 16.37
C THR A 52 7.25 9.20 16.92
N ARG A 53 8.24 10.08 16.81
CA ARG A 53 9.56 9.86 17.41
C ARG A 53 9.41 9.81 18.93
N ILE A 54 9.73 8.65 19.49
CA ILE A 54 9.81 8.50 20.94
C ILE A 54 10.97 9.37 21.42
N PRO A 55 10.73 10.45 22.19
CA PRO A 55 11.80 11.22 22.75
C PRO A 55 12.56 10.34 23.73
N ASP A 56 13.87 10.36 23.62
CA ASP A 56 14.81 9.79 24.60
C ASP A 56 14.76 8.27 24.81
N VAL A 57 15.25 7.54 23.84
CA VAL A 57 15.80 6.23 24.16
C VAL A 57 17.28 6.41 24.40
N SER A 58 17.75 5.99 25.56
CA SER A 58 19.10 6.17 26.10
C SER A 58 20.28 5.62 25.25
N SER A 59 19.99 5.15 24.04
CA SER A 59 20.95 4.71 23.04
C SER A 59 20.52 5.10 21.64
N PRO A 60 21.29 5.94 20.91
CA PRO A 60 20.97 6.36 19.55
C PRO A 60 20.92 5.18 18.54
N ARG A 61 21.62 4.09 18.79
CA ARG A 61 21.61 2.89 17.95
C ARG A 61 20.29 2.10 18.04
N SER A 62 19.72 1.95 19.23
CA SER A 62 18.46 1.23 19.42
C SER A 62 17.27 2.01 18.85
N ALA A 63 17.26 3.33 19.00
CA ALA A 63 16.25 4.19 18.40
C ALA A 63 16.25 4.11 16.87
N TRP A 64 17.43 4.16 16.25
CA TRP A 64 17.57 4.06 14.80
C TRP A 64 17.10 2.69 14.27
N LEU A 65 17.48 1.59 14.93
CA LEU A 65 17.03 0.24 14.53
C LEU A 65 15.52 0.11 14.64
N LEU A 66 14.90 0.58 15.70
CA LEU A 66 13.46 0.53 15.88
C LEU A 66 12.73 1.36 14.81
N GLN A 67 13.22 2.57 14.52
CA GLN A 67 12.63 3.43 13.49
C GLN A 67 12.77 2.86 12.09
N SER A 68 13.86 2.17 11.77
CA SER A 68 14.06 1.57 10.45
C SER A 68 13.30 0.26 10.27
N LEU A 69 13.13 -0.53 11.34
CA LEU A 69 12.43 -1.81 11.28
C LEU A 69 10.90 -1.67 11.38
N ALA A 70 10.40 -0.66 12.12
CA ALA A 70 8.97 -0.50 12.34
C ALA A 70 8.13 -0.46 11.03
N PRO A 71 8.47 0.36 10.02
CA PRO A 71 7.69 0.38 8.79
C PRO A 71 7.77 -0.95 8.02
N THR A 72 8.90 -1.65 8.09
CA THR A 72 9.07 -2.97 7.45
C THR A 72 8.19 -4.02 8.13
N VAL A 73 8.23 -4.11 9.44
CA VAL A 73 7.41 -5.06 10.23
C VAL A 73 5.93 -4.76 10.01
N LEU A 74 5.52 -3.49 10.07
CA LEU A 74 4.13 -3.10 9.83
C LEU A 74 3.68 -3.41 8.39
N THR A 75 4.56 -3.26 7.39
CA THR A 75 4.26 -3.64 6.01
C THR A 75 4.02 -5.14 5.88
N VAL A 76 4.83 -5.98 6.55
CA VAL A 76 4.65 -7.43 6.56
C VAL A 76 3.32 -7.80 7.23
N ILE A 77 3.00 -7.20 8.38
CA ILE A 77 1.72 -7.42 9.07
C ILE A 77 0.55 -6.98 8.20
N ALA A 78 0.65 -5.83 7.55
CA ALA A 78 -0.38 -5.32 6.66
C ALA A 78 -0.57 -6.22 5.44
N ALA A 79 0.49 -6.74 4.84
CA ALA A 79 0.44 -7.68 3.73
C ALA A 79 -0.22 -9.01 4.12
N ALA A 80 0.12 -9.56 5.29
CA ALA A 80 -0.52 -10.76 5.81
C ALA A 80 -2.01 -10.54 6.09
N ALA A 81 -2.37 -9.41 6.69
CA ALA A 81 -3.76 -9.05 6.96
C ALA A 81 -4.55 -8.79 5.65
N ALA A 82 -3.92 -8.18 4.64
CA ALA A 82 -4.54 -7.99 3.33
C ALA A 82 -4.80 -9.34 2.63
N ALA A 83 -3.85 -10.28 2.71
CA ALA A 83 -4.02 -11.62 2.17
C ALA A 83 -5.17 -12.37 2.85
N ALA A 84 -5.22 -12.34 4.19
CA ALA A 84 -6.28 -12.97 4.97
C ALA A 84 -7.64 -12.35 4.68
N GLY A 85 -7.73 -11.01 4.67
CA GLY A 85 -8.97 -10.28 4.35
C GLY A 85 -9.47 -10.57 2.94
N ALA A 86 -8.56 -10.62 1.97
CA ALA A 86 -8.90 -10.96 0.59
C ALA A 86 -9.44 -12.40 0.47
N ALA A 87 -8.79 -13.36 1.15
CA ALA A 87 -9.25 -14.75 1.18
C ALA A 87 -10.65 -14.88 1.79
N ILE A 88 -10.92 -14.18 2.91
CA ILE A 88 -12.25 -14.15 3.54
C ILE A 88 -13.29 -13.52 2.61
N ALA A 89 -12.93 -12.46 1.90
CA ALA A 89 -13.80 -11.77 0.95
C ALA A 89 -13.97 -12.50 -0.39
N GLY A 90 -13.34 -13.66 -0.60
CA GLY A 90 -13.39 -14.42 -1.85
C GLY A 90 -12.74 -13.70 -3.04
N VAL A 91 -11.72 -12.88 -2.78
CA VAL A 91 -10.94 -12.18 -3.82
C VAL A 91 -9.51 -12.67 -3.88
N ASP A 92 -8.82 -12.37 -4.98
CA ASP A 92 -7.44 -12.79 -5.15
C ASP A 92 -6.51 -12.13 -4.14
N ALA A 93 -5.96 -12.94 -3.24
CA ALA A 93 -5.05 -12.51 -2.19
C ALA A 93 -3.74 -11.95 -2.76
N LEU A 94 -3.23 -12.53 -3.86
CA LEU A 94 -2.01 -12.05 -4.50
C LEU A 94 -2.21 -10.66 -5.11
N ALA A 95 -3.35 -10.40 -5.70
CA ALA A 95 -3.68 -9.06 -6.22
C ALA A 95 -3.75 -8.04 -5.09
N ALA A 96 -4.38 -8.37 -3.95
CA ALA A 96 -4.47 -7.50 -2.80
C ALA A 96 -3.08 -7.18 -2.21
N VAL A 97 -2.25 -8.20 -1.99
CA VAL A 97 -0.88 -8.02 -1.48
C VAL A 97 -0.03 -7.20 -2.44
N ARG A 98 -0.07 -7.49 -3.74
CA ARG A 98 0.64 -6.71 -4.76
C ARG A 98 0.26 -5.23 -4.69
N ASN A 99 -1.02 -4.91 -4.66
CA ASN A 99 -1.51 -3.53 -4.64
C ASN A 99 -1.06 -2.79 -3.38
N LEU A 100 -1.09 -3.45 -2.22
CA LEU A 100 -0.58 -2.89 -0.98
C LEU A 100 0.92 -2.61 -1.08
N LEU A 101 1.71 -3.57 -1.56
CA LEU A 101 3.16 -3.42 -1.70
C LEU A 101 3.55 -2.34 -2.71
N LEU A 102 2.84 -2.22 -3.83
CA LEU A 102 3.05 -1.13 -4.80
C LEU A 102 2.73 0.24 -4.18
N GLY A 103 1.65 0.33 -3.41
CA GLY A 103 1.32 1.54 -2.64
C GLY A 103 2.43 1.91 -1.66
N THR A 104 2.91 0.95 -0.87
CA THR A 104 4.02 1.14 0.07
C THR A 104 5.30 1.54 -0.65
N ALA A 105 5.67 0.85 -1.74
CA ALA A 105 6.89 1.13 -2.51
C ALA A 105 6.90 2.56 -3.05
N THR A 106 5.81 2.97 -3.69
CA THR A 106 5.68 4.30 -4.30
C THR A 106 5.69 5.39 -3.23
N ALA A 107 4.92 5.21 -2.16
CA ALA A 107 4.88 6.16 -1.06
C ALA A 107 6.25 6.27 -0.35
N ALA A 108 6.95 5.15 -0.10
CA ALA A 108 8.27 5.15 0.50
C ALA A 108 9.32 5.84 -0.40
N ALA A 109 9.30 5.58 -1.71
CA ALA A 109 10.21 6.22 -2.66
C ALA A 109 10.06 7.75 -2.66
N LEU A 110 8.83 8.23 -2.53
CA LEU A 110 8.49 9.66 -2.55
C LEU A 110 8.53 10.32 -1.16
N TYR A 111 8.60 9.54 -0.09
CA TYR A 111 8.50 10.06 1.28
C TYR A 111 9.51 11.16 1.59
N ARG A 112 10.72 11.08 1.02
CA ARG A 112 11.78 12.06 1.24
C ARG A 112 11.53 13.40 0.59
N VAL A 113 10.84 13.41 -0.55
CA VAL A 113 10.56 14.63 -1.31
C VAL A 113 9.26 15.27 -0.83
N MET A 114 8.27 14.44 -0.55
CA MET A 114 6.89 14.87 -0.28
C MET A 114 6.50 14.73 1.20
N GLY A 115 7.32 14.08 2.03
CA GLY A 115 7.01 13.84 3.42
C GLY A 115 5.64 13.14 3.61
N PRO A 116 4.79 13.67 4.50
CA PRO A 116 3.46 13.10 4.75
C PRO A 116 2.54 13.05 3.52
N LEU A 117 2.80 13.88 2.49
CA LEU A 117 2.00 13.88 1.26
C LEU A 117 2.39 12.78 0.26
N SER A 118 3.36 11.93 0.58
CA SER A 118 3.82 10.84 -0.28
C SER A 118 2.75 9.77 -0.58
N PHE A 119 1.63 9.76 0.15
CA PHE A 119 0.48 8.91 -0.15
C PHE A 119 -0.32 9.38 -1.38
N VAL A 120 -0.21 10.67 -1.74
CA VAL A 120 -1.01 11.26 -2.83
C VAL A 120 -0.72 10.63 -4.18
N PRO A 121 0.55 10.49 -4.64
CA PRO A 121 0.84 9.90 -5.95
C PRO A 121 0.35 8.47 -6.13
N PRO A 122 0.55 7.52 -5.19
CA PRO A 122 0.03 6.16 -5.36
C PRO A 122 -1.49 6.12 -5.39
N VAL A 123 -2.18 6.96 -4.61
CA VAL A 123 -3.64 7.03 -4.63
C VAL A 123 -4.13 7.63 -5.94
N LEU A 124 -3.53 8.73 -6.43
CA LEU A 124 -3.87 9.31 -7.73
C LEU A 124 -3.58 8.34 -8.88
N GLY A 125 -2.45 7.62 -8.84
CA GLY A 125 -2.14 6.57 -9.80
C GLY A 125 -3.18 5.46 -9.79
N ALA A 126 -3.64 5.06 -8.61
CA ALA A 126 -4.70 4.09 -8.44
C ALA A 126 -6.03 4.56 -9.03
N LEU A 127 -6.41 5.81 -8.77
CA LEU A 127 -7.60 6.43 -9.35
C LEU A 127 -7.50 6.53 -10.87
N LEU A 128 -6.34 6.91 -11.39
CA LEU A 128 -6.12 7.00 -12.83
C LEU A 128 -6.21 5.63 -13.52
N CYS A 129 -5.58 4.60 -12.96
CA CYS A 129 -5.72 3.22 -13.45
C CYS A 129 -7.18 2.77 -13.45
N ALA A 130 -7.92 3.11 -12.38
CA ALA A 130 -9.34 2.79 -12.29
C ALA A 130 -10.18 3.54 -13.33
N ALA A 131 -9.89 4.82 -13.56
CA ALA A 131 -10.57 5.65 -14.55
C ALA A 131 -10.31 5.16 -15.98
N LEU A 132 -9.08 4.75 -16.29
CA LEU A 132 -8.67 4.21 -17.58
C LEU A 132 -9.05 2.72 -17.76
N ARG A 133 -9.54 2.08 -16.68
CA ARG A 133 -9.88 0.64 -16.67
C ARG A 133 -8.76 -0.26 -17.20
N GLU A 134 -7.50 0.14 -16.96
CA GLU A 134 -6.34 -0.64 -17.37
C GLU A 134 -6.28 -1.95 -16.58
N GLN A 135 -6.40 -3.08 -17.27
CA GLN A 135 -6.49 -4.39 -16.63
C GLN A 135 -5.39 -5.36 -17.08
N HIS A 136 -4.65 -4.99 -18.11
CA HIS A 136 -3.69 -5.92 -18.73
C HIS A 136 -2.29 -5.77 -18.15
N ALA A 137 -1.92 -4.58 -17.69
CA ALA A 137 -0.61 -4.38 -17.10
C ALA A 137 -0.49 -5.06 -15.73
N TRP A 138 0.61 -5.75 -15.49
CA TRP A 138 0.86 -6.45 -14.22
C TRP A 138 0.91 -5.50 -13.01
N TRP A 139 1.27 -4.25 -13.23
CA TRP A 139 1.34 -3.20 -12.22
C TRP A 139 -0.02 -2.49 -12.02
N ALA A 140 -0.96 -2.69 -12.93
CA ALA A 140 -2.26 -2.04 -12.80
C ALA A 140 -3.02 -2.59 -11.60
N ILE A 141 -3.40 -1.73 -10.69
CA ILE A 141 -4.16 -2.09 -9.49
C ILE A 141 -5.56 -2.61 -9.82
N THR A 142 -6.06 -2.25 -10.98
CA THR A 142 -7.34 -2.70 -11.54
C THR A 142 -7.29 -4.14 -12.04
N ASN A 143 -6.09 -4.67 -12.29
CA ASN A 143 -5.91 -6.08 -12.61
C ASN A 143 -6.19 -6.92 -11.36
N GLN A 144 -7.33 -7.59 -11.34
CA GLN A 144 -7.78 -8.39 -10.20
C GLN A 144 -7.11 -9.77 -10.14
N GLN A 145 -6.33 -10.12 -11.14
CA GLN A 145 -5.55 -11.36 -11.14
C GLN A 145 -4.13 -11.07 -10.64
N GLY A 146 -3.79 -11.64 -9.49
CA GLY A 146 -2.45 -11.59 -8.93
C GLY A 146 -1.60 -12.73 -9.51
N THR A 147 -0.41 -12.41 -10.01
CA THR A 147 0.59 -13.42 -10.31
C THR A 147 1.68 -13.40 -9.24
N LEU A 148 2.24 -14.57 -8.92
CA LEU A 148 3.34 -14.66 -7.96
C LEU A 148 4.53 -13.78 -8.39
N ALA A 149 4.83 -13.74 -9.68
CA ALA A 149 5.90 -12.90 -10.24
C ALA A 149 5.64 -11.40 -9.97
N ALA A 150 4.42 -10.93 -10.20
CA ALA A 150 4.06 -9.53 -9.91
C ALA A 150 4.15 -9.19 -8.41
N CYS A 151 3.76 -10.12 -7.54
CA CYS A 151 3.93 -9.97 -6.08
C CYS A 151 5.41 -9.92 -5.68
N LEU A 152 6.24 -10.76 -6.25
CA LEU A 152 7.68 -10.75 -5.96
C LEU A 152 8.33 -9.44 -6.41
N VAL A 153 8.01 -8.95 -7.60
CA VAL A 153 8.49 -7.64 -8.07
C VAL A 153 8.03 -6.52 -7.15
N ALA A 154 6.75 -6.49 -6.75
CA ALA A 154 6.23 -5.50 -5.82
C ALA A 154 6.91 -5.58 -4.45
N LEU A 155 7.20 -6.78 -3.96
CA LEU A 155 7.93 -7.01 -2.71
C LEU A 155 9.36 -6.45 -2.79
N VAL A 156 10.08 -6.74 -3.87
CA VAL A 156 11.44 -6.22 -4.08
C VAL A 156 11.43 -4.70 -4.13
N LEU A 157 10.49 -4.10 -4.87
CA LEU A 157 10.35 -2.65 -4.95
C LEU A 157 10.05 -2.03 -3.57
N ALA A 158 9.14 -2.63 -2.79
CA ALA A 158 8.82 -2.16 -1.45
C ALA A 158 10.04 -2.28 -0.50
N ALA A 159 10.73 -3.41 -0.52
CA ALA A 159 11.91 -3.64 0.31
C ALA A 159 13.03 -2.64 -0.04
N MET A 160 13.32 -2.42 -1.31
CA MET A 160 14.32 -1.45 -1.77
C MET A 160 13.95 -0.01 -1.37
N SER A 161 12.69 0.38 -1.54
CA SER A 161 12.23 1.71 -1.17
C SER A 161 12.29 1.95 0.33
N LEU A 162 11.88 0.98 1.14
CA LEU A 162 11.97 1.05 2.60
C LEU A 162 13.44 1.07 3.07
N LEU A 163 14.32 0.28 2.45
CA LEU A 163 15.75 0.29 2.74
C LEU A 163 16.37 1.66 2.46
N VAL A 164 16.02 2.28 1.33
CA VAL A 164 16.49 3.64 0.99
C VAL A 164 16.02 4.64 2.05
N VAL A 165 14.80 4.53 2.55
CA VAL A 165 14.30 5.40 3.63
C VAL A 165 15.04 5.13 4.93
N ALA A 166 15.34 3.87 5.25
CA ALA A 166 16.02 3.47 6.49
C ALA A 166 17.51 3.90 6.53
N LEU A 167 18.22 3.77 5.41
CA LEU A 167 19.67 4.01 5.35
C LEU A 167 20.09 5.48 5.40
N ARG A 168 19.16 6.40 5.21
CA ARG A 168 19.47 7.84 5.30
C ARG A 168 18.53 8.50 6.30
N PRO A 169 18.86 8.51 7.59
CA PRO A 169 18.11 9.28 8.57
C PRO A 169 18.12 10.75 8.14
N THR A 170 16.94 11.35 8.14
CA THR A 170 16.73 12.81 8.00
C THR A 170 17.17 13.53 9.25
#